data_a53f7166cc2762f0dd87b6afdfa3dfbf
#
_entry.id   a53f7166cc2762f0dd87b6afdfa3dfbf
#
_cell.length_a   1.000
_cell.length_b   1.000
_cell.length_c   1.000
_cell.angle_alpha   90.00
_cell.angle_beta   90.00
_cell.angle_gamma   90.00
#
_symmetry.space_group_name_H-M   'P 1'
#
loop_
_entity.id
_entity.type
_entity.pdbx_description
1 polymer ?
#
loop_
_entity_poly.entity_id
_entity_poly.type
_entity_poly.pdbx_seq_one_letter_code
_entity_poly.pdbx_strand_id
1 'polypeptide(L)'
;MRKGYIEDIAGFAYDCKNADALADFYVNLLGWEKILSGNGWAGLRSPQGWILAFQEVEEYEPPVWPWRTGKQQQMAHIDFLVENLDEGVAHALRCGAKKSEIQYFETSTVMFDPEGHPFCLSTVKQ
;
A
#
# COMPACT_ATOMS: atom_id res chain seq x y z
N MET A 1 14.22 -28.99 -1.88
CA MET A 1 12.77 -28.87 -2.16
C MET A 1 12.01 -28.60 -0.87
N ARG A 2 11.17 -27.59 -0.90
CA ARG A 2 10.34 -27.26 0.25
C ARG A 2 9.10 -28.16 0.26
N LYS A 3 8.81 -28.72 1.41
CA LYS A 3 7.53 -29.39 1.66
C LYS A 3 6.72 -28.51 2.57
N GLY A 4 5.49 -28.21 2.19
CA GLY A 4 4.59 -27.44 3.00
C GLY A 4 3.19 -27.50 2.41
N TYR A 5 2.22 -27.20 3.25
CA TYR A 5 0.82 -27.15 2.84
C TYR A 5 0.44 -25.77 2.28
N ILE A 6 1.33 -24.79 2.45
CA ILE A 6 1.14 -23.43 1.95
C ILE A 6 2.12 -23.20 0.82
N GLU A 7 1.59 -22.92 -0.37
CA GLU A 7 2.43 -22.77 -1.55
C GLU A 7 3.12 -21.41 -1.63
N ASP A 8 2.34 -20.34 -1.39
CA ASP A 8 2.83 -18.98 -1.53
C ASP A 8 1.79 -18.00 -0.99
N ILE A 9 2.08 -16.71 -1.12
CA ILE A 9 1.13 -15.65 -0.82
C ILE A 9 0.12 -15.57 -1.96
N ALA A 10 -1.18 -15.65 -1.62
CA ALA A 10 -2.24 -15.45 -2.61
C ALA A 10 -2.59 -13.98 -2.75
N GLY A 11 -2.50 -13.23 -1.66
CA GLY A 11 -2.84 -11.82 -1.68
C GLY A 11 -2.67 -11.16 -0.33
N PHE A 12 -2.90 -9.86 -0.33
CA PHE A 12 -2.86 -9.01 0.85
C PHE A 12 -4.04 -8.03 0.75
N ALA A 13 -4.73 -7.80 1.84
CA ALA A 13 -5.88 -6.90 1.84
C ALA A 13 -5.75 -5.81 2.89
N TYR A 14 -6.05 -4.57 2.48
CA TYR A 14 -6.19 -3.42 3.37
C TYR A 14 -7.66 -3.17 3.69
N ASP A 15 -7.94 -2.77 4.91
CA ASP A 15 -9.21 -2.14 5.24
C ASP A 15 -9.22 -0.73 4.67
N CYS A 16 -10.39 -0.26 4.24
CA CYS A 16 -10.50 1.05 3.64
C CYS A 16 -11.93 1.60 3.77
N LYS A 17 -12.09 2.86 3.39
CA LYS A 17 -13.39 3.52 3.32
C LYS A 17 -14.03 3.35 1.94
N ASN A 18 -13.24 3.49 0.87
CA ASN A 18 -13.72 3.43 -0.51
C ASN A 18 -12.76 2.56 -1.32
N ALA A 19 -13.13 1.29 -1.49
CA ALA A 19 -12.26 0.31 -2.12
C ALA A 19 -11.93 0.66 -3.58
N ASP A 20 -12.93 1.08 -4.35
CA ASP A 20 -12.72 1.35 -5.77
C ASP A 20 -11.80 2.55 -5.99
N ALA A 21 -12.02 3.64 -5.25
CA ALA A 21 -11.17 4.83 -5.35
C ALA A 21 -9.74 4.55 -4.89
N LEU A 22 -9.57 3.77 -3.82
CA LEU A 22 -8.24 3.41 -3.34
C LEU A 22 -7.51 2.52 -4.35
N ALA A 23 -8.24 1.57 -4.95
CA ALA A 23 -7.67 0.74 -6.01
C ALA A 23 -7.20 1.58 -7.19
N ASP A 24 -7.97 2.59 -7.59
CA ASP A 24 -7.57 3.48 -8.69
C ASP A 24 -6.26 4.22 -8.38
N PHE A 25 -6.09 4.66 -7.14
CA PHE A 25 -4.82 5.25 -6.73
C PHE A 25 -3.65 4.28 -6.97
N TYR A 26 -3.82 3.04 -6.53
CA TYR A 26 -2.73 2.05 -6.68
C TYR A 26 -2.56 1.58 -8.12
N VAL A 27 -3.60 1.59 -8.94
CA VAL A 27 -3.43 1.38 -10.39
C VAL A 27 -2.50 2.45 -10.97
N ASN A 28 -2.72 3.70 -10.62
CA ASN A 28 -1.88 4.80 -11.12
C ASN A 28 -0.47 4.75 -10.54
N LEU A 29 -0.34 4.39 -9.26
CA LEU A 29 0.96 4.31 -8.60
C LEU A 29 1.81 3.17 -9.14
N LEU A 30 1.21 1.98 -9.28
CA LEU A 30 1.94 0.73 -9.54
C LEU A 30 1.91 0.30 -11.00
N GLY A 31 0.91 0.75 -11.76
CA GLY A 31 0.71 0.30 -13.13
C GLY A 31 0.15 -1.13 -13.21
N TRP A 32 -0.41 -1.65 -12.11
CA TRP A 32 -0.97 -2.99 -12.09
C TRP A 32 -2.42 -2.99 -12.59
N GLU A 33 -2.89 -4.15 -13.03
CA GLU A 33 -4.23 -4.32 -13.57
C GLU A 33 -5.26 -4.47 -12.45
N LYS A 34 -6.35 -3.71 -12.53
CA LYS A 34 -7.50 -3.85 -11.65
C LYS A 34 -8.33 -5.04 -12.11
N ILE A 35 -8.47 -6.06 -11.27
CA ILE A 35 -9.13 -7.31 -11.64
C ILE A 35 -10.40 -7.57 -10.88
N LEU A 36 -10.70 -6.76 -9.86
CA LEU A 36 -11.86 -6.94 -9.00
C LEU A 36 -12.41 -5.57 -8.61
N SER A 37 -13.73 -5.40 -8.71
CA SER A 37 -14.40 -4.18 -8.28
C SER A 37 -15.88 -4.48 -8.02
N GLY A 38 -16.38 -4.02 -6.88
CA GLY A 38 -17.79 -4.15 -6.53
C GLY A 38 -18.02 -4.80 -5.18
N ASN A 39 -19.20 -4.57 -4.63
CA ASN A 39 -19.66 -5.14 -3.36
C ASN A 39 -18.72 -4.84 -2.19
N GLY A 40 -18.12 -3.63 -2.18
CA GLY A 40 -17.22 -3.23 -1.11
C GLY A 40 -15.81 -3.77 -1.23
N TRP A 41 -15.44 -4.33 -2.36
CA TRP A 41 -14.12 -4.89 -2.64
C TRP A 41 -13.54 -4.32 -3.93
N ALA A 42 -12.22 -4.21 -3.96
CA ALA A 42 -11.48 -3.97 -5.20
C ALA A 42 -10.12 -4.63 -5.06
N GLY A 43 -9.48 -4.93 -6.18
CA GLY A 43 -8.19 -5.58 -6.14
C GLY A 43 -7.42 -5.45 -7.43
N LEU A 44 -6.10 -5.50 -7.28
CA LEU A 44 -5.15 -5.45 -8.38
C LEU A 44 -4.34 -6.75 -8.42
N ARG A 45 -3.92 -7.14 -9.62
CA ARG A 45 -3.01 -8.27 -9.78
C ARG A 45 -1.57 -7.77 -9.86
N SER A 46 -0.70 -8.31 -9.01
CA SER A 46 0.71 -8.01 -9.07
C SER A 46 1.37 -8.69 -10.28
N PRO A 47 2.57 -8.24 -10.70
CA PRO A 47 3.30 -8.92 -11.76
C PRO A 47 3.62 -10.38 -11.46
N GLN A 48 3.71 -10.75 -10.18
CA GLN A 48 3.95 -12.14 -9.76
C GLN A 48 2.67 -12.93 -9.60
N GLY A 49 1.50 -12.31 -9.77
CA GLY A 49 0.21 -12.99 -9.76
C GLY A 49 -0.56 -12.98 -8.45
N TRP A 50 -0.01 -12.41 -7.36
CA TRP A 50 -0.79 -12.26 -6.13
C TRP A 50 -1.67 -11.00 -6.21
N ILE A 51 -2.63 -10.91 -5.34
CA ILE A 51 -3.63 -9.84 -5.38
C ILE A 51 -3.41 -8.87 -4.22
N LEU A 52 -3.36 -7.58 -4.55
CA LEU A 52 -3.46 -6.50 -3.57
C LEU A 52 -4.91 -6.04 -3.55
N ALA A 53 -5.61 -6.31 -2.47
CA ALA A 53 -7.05 -6.07 -2.37
C ALA A 53 -7.35 -4.99 -1.34
N PHE A 54 -8.55 -4.42 -1.46
CA PHE A 54 -9.07 -3.39 -0.58
C PHE A 54 -10.49 -3.79 -0.20
N GLN A 55 -10.79 -3.80 1.11
CA GLN A 55 -12.10 -4.18 1.61
C GLN A 55 -12.69 -3.04 2.44
N GLU A 56 -13.90 -2.64 2.11
CA GLU A 56 -14.58 -1.59 2.86
C GLU A 56 -15.02 -2.09 4.21
N VAL A 57 -14.74 -1.32 5.23
CA VAL A 57 -15.17 -1.61 6.60
C VAL A 57 -15.93 -0.41 7.13
N GLU A 58 -16.96 -0.68 7.95
CA GLU A 58 -17.71 0.38 8.59
C GLU A 58 -16.81 1.11 9.60
N GLU A 59 -17.00 2.42 9.70
CA GLU A 59 -16.26 3.26 10.64
C GLU A 59 -14.75 3.14 10.46
N TYR A 60 -14.30 3.07 9.19
CA TYR A 60 -12.87 3.02 8.90
C TYR A 60 -12.15 4.19 9.57
N GLU A 61 -11.11 3.87 10.32
CA GLU A 61 -10.25 4.84 10.98
C GLU A 61 -8.84 4.76 10.40
N PRO A 62 -8.35 5.85 9.79
CA PRO A 62 -7.00 5.84 9.22
C PRO A 62 -5.95 5.58 10.29
N PRO A 63 -4.90 4.82 9.99
CA PRO A 63 -3.80 4.65 10.92
C PRO A 63 -3.05 5.96 11.14
N VAL A 64 -2.45 6.08 12.32
CA VAL A 64 -1.61 7.24 12.66
C VAL A 64 -0.17 6.77 12.66
N TRP A 65 0.66 7.45 11.88
CA TRP A 65 2.08 7.16 11.80
C TRP A 65 2.90 8.46 11.85
N PRO A 66 3.90 8.59 12.72
CA PRO A 66 4.29 7.60 13.74
C PRO A 66 3.20 7.38 14.78
N TRP A 67 3.08 6.14 15.27
CA TRP A 67 1.99 5.78 16.17
C TRP A 67 2.04 6.54 17.50
N ARG A 68 0.86 6.86 18.01
CA ARG A 68 0.70 7.47 19.33
C ARG A 68 -0.34 6.68 20.12
N THR A 69 -0.17 6.67 21.45
CA THR A 69 -1.08 5.97 22.35
C THR A 69 -2.55 6.40 22.10
N GLY A 70 -3.43 5.43 22.04
CA GLY A 70 -4.86 5.65 21.84
C GLY A 70 -5.28 5.89 20.40
N LYS A 71 -4.33 5.86 19.46
CA LYS A 71 -4.61 6.02 18.04
C LYS A 71 -4.55 4.70 17.30
N GLN A 72 -5.17 4.65 16.12
CA GLN A 72 -5.17 3.46 15.29
C GLN A 72 -3.75 3.15 14.81
N GLN A 73 -3.31 1.91 15.01
CA GLN A 73 -2.02 1.43 14.52
C GLN A 73 -2.11 1.08 13.05
N GLN A 74 -0.98 1.16 12.35
CA GLN A 74 -0.92 0.74 10.95
C GLN A 74 -1.05 -0.78 10.79
N MET A 75 -0.67 -1.56 11.79
CA MET A 75 -0.63 -3.01 11.85
C MET A 75 0.35 -3.63 10.87
N ALA A 76 0.45 -3.12 9.66
CA ALA A 76 1.38 -3.54 8.62
C ALA A 76 1.49 -2.44 7.58
N HIS A 77 2.52 -2.49 6.75
CA HIS A 77 2.66 -1.60 5.61
C HIS A 77 3.40 -2.34 4.49
N ILE A 78 3.36 -1.77 3.30
CA ILE A 78 4.06 -2.32 2.14
C ILE A 78 5.24 -1.42 1.82
N ASP A 79 6.37 -2.05 1.51
CA ASP A 79 7.54 -1.37 0.97
C ASP A 79 7.63 -1.69 -0.52
N PHE A 80 7.60 -0.66 -1.35
CA PHE A 80 7.76 -0.82 -2.79
C PHE A 80 9.20 -0.49 -3.18
N LEU A 81 9.77 -1.33 -4.02
CA LEU A 81 11.13 -1.14 -4.51
C LEU A 81 11.14 -0.12 -5.65
N VAL A 82 12.02 0.86 -5.56
CA VAL A 82 12.22 1.85 -6.62
C VAL A 82 13.72 1.91 -6.98
N GLU A 83 14.02 2.22 -8.23
CA GLU A 83 15.41 2.42 -8.65
C GLU A 83 15.94 3.77 -8.20
N ASN A 84 15.13 4.82 -8.37
CA ASN A 84 15.48 6.18 -8.01
C ASN A 84 14.45 6.71 -7.02
N LEU A 85 14.89 7.02 -5.81
CA LEU A 85 13.98 7.42 -4.75
C LEU A 85 13.29 8.75 -5.05
N ASP A 86 14.03 9.75 -5.52
CA ASP A 86 13.44 11.06 -5.81
C ASP A 86 12.38 10.98 -6.91
N GLU A 87 12.64 10.20 -7.96
CA GLU A 87 11.67 10.00 -9.03
C GLU A 87 10.45 9.23 -8.54
N GLY A 88 10.65 8.22 -7.70
CA GLY A 88 9.56 7.45 -7.10
C GLY A 88 8.66 8.31 -6.23
N VAL A 89 9.26 9.15 -5.38
CA VAL A 89 8.51 10.09 -4.53
C VAL A 89 7.72 11.08 -5.38
N ALA A 90 8.34 11.66 -6.41
CA ALA A 90 7.66 12.61 -7.29
C ALA A 90 6.47 11.95 -8.00
N HIS A 91 6.64 10.72 -8.47
CA HIS A 91 5.56 9.94 -9.07
C HIS A 91 4.40 9.72 -8.09
N ALA A 92 4.72 9.28 -6.87
CA ALA A 92 3.70 9.03 -5.85
C ALA A 92 2.91 10.30 -5.51
N LEU A 93 3.60 11.44 -5.39
CA LEU A 93 2.95 12.73 -5.14
C LEU A 93 1.99 13.09 -6.28
N ARG A 94 2.39 12.88 -7.53
CA ARG A 94 1.52 13.13 -8.69
C ARG A 94 0.28 12.24 -8.67
N CYS A 95 0.40 11.02 -8.13
CA CYS A 95 -0.73 10.10 -8.02
C CYS A 95 -1.69 10.44 -6.88
N GLY A 96 -1.30 11.35 -5.98
CA GLY A 96 -2.15 11.76 -4.87
C GLY A 96 -1.68 11.31 -3.50
N ALA A 97 -0.52 10.67 -3.40
CA ALA A 97 0.06 10.32 -2.11
C ALA A 97 0.56 11.57 -1.38
N LYS A 98 0.72 11.45 -0.09
CA LYS A 98 1.36 12.47 0.74
C LYS A 98 2.66 11.91 1.30
N LYS A 99 3.66 12.78 1.45
CA LYS A 99 4.92 12.41 2.05
C LYS A 99 4.86 12.67 3.55
N SER A 100 5.32 11.72 4.36
CA SER A 100 5.40 11.94 5.81
C SER A 100 6.43 13.03 6.13
N GLU A 101 6.13 13.88 7.09
CA GLU A 101 7.09 14.89 7.57
C GLU A 101 8.24 14.24 8.34
N ILE A 102 8.02 13.05 8.91
CA ILE A 102 9.02 12.34 9.70
C ILE A 102 9.56 11.19 8.86
N GLN A 103 10.87 11.21 8.63
CA GLN A 103 11.58 10.20 7.85
C GLN A 103 12.73 9.65 8.68
N TYR A 104 13.01 8.37 8.53
CA TYR A 104 13.98 7.67 9.36
C TYR A 104 15.24 7.24 8.62
N PHE A 105 15.15 7.03 7.30
CA PHE A 105 16.27 6.47 6.52
C PHE A 105 16.48 7.25 5.24
N GLU A 106 17.72 7.29 4.76
CA GLU A 106 18.05 7.95 3.50
C GLU A 106 17.65 7.10 2.28
N THR A 107 17.54 5.79 2.46
CA THR A 107 17.25 4.84 1.36
C THR A 107 15.78 4.54 1.21
N SER A 108 14.93 5.09 2.06
CA SER A 108 13.49 4.88 1.97
C SER A 108 12.73 6.14 2.37
N THR A 109 11.54 6.29 1.82
CA THR A 109 10.66 7.41 2.14
C THR A 109 9.29 6.88 2.52
N VAL A 110 8.79 7.32 3.68
CA VAL A 110 7.44 7.01 4.13
C VAL A 110 6.45 7.94 3.44
N MET A 111 5.45 7.33 2.80
CA MET A 111 4.36 8.03 2.13
C MET A 111 3.04 7.56 2.73
N PHE A 112 1.98 8.31 2.46
CA PHE A 112 0.61 7.90 2.80
C PHE A 112 -0.23 7.86 1.55
N ASP A 113 -1.05 6.82 1.42
CA ASP A 113 -2.06 6.77 0.36
C ASP A 113 -3.23 7.71 0.70
N PRO A 114 -4.19 7.90 -0.23
CA PRO A 114 -5.30 8.84 0.02
C PRO A 114 -6.17 8.52 1.23
N GLU A 115 -6.10 7.30 1.74
CA GLU A 115 -6.86 6.92 2.93
C GLU A 115 -6.00 6.82 4.19
N GLY A 116 -4.72 7.23 4.09
CA GLY A 116 -3.84 7.34 5.25
C GLY A 116 -3.01 6.11 5.56
N HIS A 117 -3.05 5.06 4.73
CA HIS A 117 -2.18 3.91 4.95
C HIS A 117 -0.74 4.31 4.67
N PRO A 118 0.19 4.07 5.62
CA PRO A 118 1.61 4.28 5.33
C PRO A 118 2.11 3.24 4.34
N PHE A 119 2.97 3.66 3.44
CA PHE A 119 3.77 2.76 2.62
C PHE A 119 5.14 3.39 2.43
N CYS A 120 6.12 2.58 2.11
CA CYS A 120 7.46 3.07 1.86
C CYS A 120 7.87 2.85 0.42
N LEU A 121 8.61 3.80 -0.09
CA LEU A 121 9.37 3.63 -1.33
C LEU A 121 10.82 3.42 -0.90
N SER A 122 11.46 2.37 -1.38
CA SER A 122 12.80 1.99 -0.92
C SER A 122 13.67 1.55 -2.09
N THR A 123 14.94 1.93 -2.02
CA THR A 123 15.93 1.44 -2.98
C THR A 123 16.62 0.19 -2.49
N VAL A 124 16.34 -0.26 -1.27
CA VAL A 124 17.00 -1.40 -0.66
C VAL A 124 16.18 -2.67 -0.87
N LYS A 125 16.78 -3.64 -1.54
CA LYS A 125 16.21 -4.99 -1.64
C LYS A 125 16.42 -5.72 -0.33
N GLN A 126 15.40 -6.41 0.09
CA GLN A 126 15.45 -7.20 1.31
C GLN A 126 15.38 -8.68 1.03
#